data_dcb36e20588394cbae0003b2ff30b3b4
#
_entry.id   dcb36e20588394cbae0003b2ff30b3b4
#
_cell.length_a   1.000
_cell.length_b   1.000
_cell.length_c   1.000
_cell.angle_alpha   90.00
_cell.angle_beta   90.00
_cell.angle_gamma   90.00
#
_symmetry.space_group_name_H-M   'P 1'
#
loop_
_entity.id
_entity.type
_entity.pdbx_description
1 polymer ?
#
loop_
_entity_poly.entity_id
_entity_poly.type
_entity_poly.pdbx_seq_one_letter_code
_entity_poly.pdbx_strand_id
1 'polypeptide(L)'
;ILAERIPVRYLIGPLLIVAAGTVVLLLNVDGKTSMLIASGVHGVAIGAYITLQGIVVADYFGRAHLGAINGIMRPFMTGAAALSPLLIALLFDLQNSYTLAFFIVAIVWALAGGMISMAVPPIKSLRR
;
A
#
# COMPACT_ATOMS: atom_id res chain seq x y z
N ILE A 1 -10.63 16.36 8.00
CA ILE A 1 -11.16 16.37 9.38
C ILE A 1 -10.51 15.28 10.25
N LEU A 2 -10.45 13.98 9.84
CA LEU A 2 -9.74 12.96 10.61
C LEU A 2 -8.22 13.06 10.48
N ALA A 3 -7.71 13.33 9.28
CA ALA A 3 -6.28 13.44 9.02
C ALA A 3 -5.60 14.67 9.67
N GLU A 4 -6.37 15.62 10.18
CA GLU A 4 -5.84 16.80 10.90
C GLU A 4 -5.52 16.53 12.37
N ARG A 5 -6.11 15.49 12.96
CA ARG A 5 -5.96 15.16 14.37
C ARG A 5 -5.08 13.95 14.67
N ILE A 6 -4.91 13.06 13.66
CA ILE A 6 -4.15 11.82 13.80
C ILE A 6 -2.99 11.85 12.79
N PRO A 7 -1.75 11.58 13.21
CA PRO A 7 -0.64 11.45 12.25
C PRO A 7 -0.98 10.44 11.16
N VAL A 8 -0.88 10.84 9.89
CA VAL A 8 -1.36 10.08 8.72
C VAL A 8 -0.74 8.68 8.63
N ARG A 9 0.47 8.48 9.18
CA ARG A 9 1.12 7.16 9.31
C ARG A 9 0.27 6.12 10.04
N TYR A 10 -0.46 6.54 11.09
CA TYR A 10 -1.35 5.65 11.86
C TYR A 10 -2.65 5.30 11.12
N LEU A 11 -2.94 6.01 10.05
CA LEU A 11 -4.05 5.66 9.14
C LEU A 11 -3.57 4.73 8.02
N ILE A 12 -2.41 4.99 7.43
CA ILE A 12 -1.89 4.22 6.30
C ILE A 12 -1.46 2.81 6.73
N GLY A 13 -0.77 2.68 7.87
CA GLY A 13 -0.30 1.36 8.33
C GLY A 13 -1.42 0.32 8.41
N PRO A 14 -2.50 0.57 9.17
CA PRO A 14 -3.66 -0.33 9.23
C PRO A 14 -4.31 -0.60 7.87
N LEU A 15 -4.40 0.40 6.97
CA LEU A 15 -4.96 0.20 5.63
C LEU A 15 -4.15 -0.82 4.81
N LEU A 16 -2.82 -0.75 4.88
CA LEU A 16 -1.94 -1.70 4.21
C LEU A 16 -2.03 -3.10 4.82
N ILE A 17 -2.20 -3.20 6.15
CA ILE A 17 -2.41 -4.48 6.84
C ILE A 17 -3.77 -5.08 6.44
N VAL A 18 -4.82 -4.27 6.36
CA VAL A 18 -6.14 -4.71 5.86
C VAL A 18 -6.02 -5.17 4.40
N ALA A 19 -5.31 -4.43 3.55
CA ALA A 19 -5.07 -4.83 2.17
C ALA A 19 -4.33 -6.18 2.09
N ALA A 20 -3.31 -6.40 2.91
CA ALA A 20 -2.61 -7.68 3.01
C ALA A 20 -3.55 -8.82 3.43
N GLY A 21 -4.36 -8.60 4.45
CA GLY A 21 -5.35 -9.57 4.94
C GLY A 21 -6.39 -9.94 3.88
N THR A 22 -6.89 -8.96 3.14
CA THR A 22 -7.87 -9.22 2.06
C THR A 22 -7.28 -10.00 0.89
N VAL A 23 -5.98 -9.82 0.58
CA VAL A 23 -5.28 -10.64 -0.42
C VAL A 23 -5.24 -12.10 0.01
N VAL A 24 -4.95 -12.38 1.28
CA VAL A 24 -4.97 -13.76 1.82
C VAL A 24 -6.38 -14.32 1.85
N LEU A 25 -7.38 -13.50 2.20
CA LEU A 25 -8.79 -13.93 2.19
C LEU A 25 -9.22 -14.33 0.78
N LEU A 26 -8.80 -13.62 -0.26
CA LEU A 26 -9.13 -13.93 -1.66
C LEU A 26 -8.66 -15.32 -2.10
N LEU A 27 -7.65 -15.89 -1.45
CA LEU A 27 -7.19 -17.28 -1.72
C LEU A 27 -8.16 -18.35 -1.19
N ASN A 28 -8.97 -18.01 -0.19
CA ASN A 28 -9.84 -18.95 0.53
C ASN A 28 -11.34 -18.61 0.34
N VAL A 29 -11.66 -17.82 -0.67
CA VAL A 29 -13.03 -17.37 -0.91
C VAL A 29 -13.78 -18.40 -1.74
N ASP A 30 -14.79 -19.00 -1.12
CA ASP A 30 -15.79 -19.86 -1.78
C ASP A 30 -17.08 -19.07 -2.01
N GLY A 31 -17.32 -18.66 -3.24
CA GLY A 31 -18.57 -18.05 -3.64
C GLY A 31 -18.49 -16.56 -4.05
N LYS A 32 -19.44 -16.19 -4.92
CA LYS A 32 -19.49 -14.87 -5.55
C LYS A 32 -19.61 -13.72 -4.55
N THR A 33 -20.44 -13.88 -3.52
CA THR A 33 -20.73 -12.83 -2.54
C THR A 33 -19.51 -12.51 -1.69
N SER A 34 -18.82 -13.52 -1.17
CA SER A 34 -17.60 -13.36 -0.37
C SER A 34 -16.45 -12.76 -1.20
N MET A 35 -16.36 -13.14 -2.48
CA MET A 35 -15.39 -12.54 -3.40
C MET A 35 -15.65 -11.04 -3.62
N LEU A 36 -16.91 -10.64 -3.81
CA LEU A 36 -17.29 -9.24 -3.97
C LEU A 36 -17.00 -8.43 -2.70
N ILE A 37 -17.28 -8.97 -1.53
CA ILE A 37 -16.99 -8.30 -0.25
C ILE A 37 -15.48 -8.13 -0.07
N ALA A 38 -14.70 -9.19 -0.23
CA ALA A 38 -13.24 -9.14 -0.07
C ALA A 38 -12.60 -8.15 -1.05
N SER A 39 -13.03 -8.17 -2.33
CA SER A 39 -12.56 -7.22 -3.35
C SER A 39 -12.98 -5.79 -3.05
N GLY A 40 -14.20 -5.58 -2.54
CA GLY A 40 -14.69 -4.27 -2.12
C GLY A 40 -13.87 -3.68 -0.98
N VAL A 41 -13.61 -4.46 0.07
CA VAL A 41 -12.77 -4.04 1.21
C VAL A 41 -11.34 -3.75 0.75
N HIS A 42 -10.77 -4.59 -0.11
CA HIS A 42 -9.45 -4.37 -0.70
C HIS A 42 -9.41 -3.06 -1.48
N GLY A 43 -10.40 -2.82 -2.35
CA GLY A 43 -10.49 -1.59 -3.15
C GLY A 43 -10.58 -0.33 -2.29
N VAL A 44 -11.36 -0.36 -1.20
CA VAL A 44 -11.46 0.75 -0.24
C VAL A 44 -10.10 0.99 0.45
N ALA A 45 -9.44 -0.07 0.91
CA ALA A 45 -8.14 0.04 1.59
C ALA A 45 -7.06 0.65 0.67
N ILE A 46 -6.97 0.17 -0.57
CA ILE A 46 -6.02 0.68 -1.57
C ILE A 46 -6.38 2.10 -2.02
N GLY A 47 -7.65 2.39 -2.26
CA GLY A 47 -8.10 3.73 -2.64
C GLY A 47 -7.79 4.77 -1.56
N ALA A 48 -8.05 4.45 -0.30
CA ALA A 48 -7.70 5.30 0.83
C ALA A 48 -6.18 5.49 0.96
N TYR A 49 -5.39 4.41 0.80
CA TYR A 49 -3.93 4.49 0.80
C TYR A 49 -3.40 5.43 -0.28
N ILE A 50 -3.86 5.30 -1.54
CA ILE A 50 -3.43 6.16 -2.65
C ILE A 50 -3.73 7.64 -2.35
N THR A 51 -4.89 7.92 -1.78
CA THR A 51 -5.27 9.29 -1.40
C THR A 51 -4.38 9.85 -0.29
N LEU A 52 -4.09 9.05 0.74
CA LEU A 52 -3.29 9.48 1.89
C LEU A 52 -1.80 9.57 1.58
N GLN A 53 -1.28 8.84 0.60
CA GLN A 53 0.13 8.85 0.21
C GLN A 53 0.63 10.26 -0.12
N GLY A 54 -0.16 11.03 -0.87
CA GLY A 54 0.18 12.43 -1.21
C GLY A 54 0.27 13.32 0.04
N ILE A 55 -0.59 13.09 1.02
CA ILE A 55 -0.59 13.84 2.29
C ILE A 55 0.66 13.54 3.11
N VAL A 56 1.06 12.26 3.22
CA VAL A 56 2.28 11.87 3.93
C VAL A 56 3.51 12.54 3.34
N VAL A 57 3.67 12.51 2.02
CA VAL A 57 4.82 13.15 1.37
C VAL A 57 4.82 14.67 1.65
N ALA A 58 3.65 15.31 1.64
CA ALA A 58 3.51 16.72 1.97
C ALA A 58 3.86 17.04 3.43
N ASP A 59 3.45 16.17 4.36
CA ASP A 59 3.68 16.36 5.79
C ASP A 59 5.15 16.15 6.18
N TYR A 60 5.82 15.19 5.56
CA TYR A 60 7.21 14.83 5.90
C TYR A 60 8.23 15.75 5.24
N PHE A 61 8.01 16.09 3.97
CA PHE A 61 9.01 16.81 3.16
C PHE A 61 8.60 18.24 2.79
N GLY A 62 7.38 18.63 3.14
CA GLY A 62 6.83 19.94 2.81
C GLY A 62 6.33 20.04 1.37
N ARG A 63 5.40 20.96 1.14
CA ARG A 63 4.72 21.13 -0.16
C ARG A 63 5.65 21.62 -1.28
N ALA A 64 6.72 22.32 -0.92
CA ALA A 64 7.66 22.88 -1.91
C ALA A 64 8.43 21.81 -2.69
N HIS A 65 8.64 20.63 -2.10
CA HIS A 65 9.45 19.56 -2.70
C HIS A 65 8.63 18.39 -3.28
N LEU A 66 7.30 18.48 -3.24
CA LEU A 66 6.40 17.41 -3.71
C LEU A 66 6.66 16.98 -5.15
N GLY A 67 6.91 17.94 -6.05
CA GLY A 67 7.20 17.66 -7.45
C GLY A 67 8.48 16.85 -7.65
N ALA A 68 9.56 17.27 -6.98
CA ALA A 68 10.85 16.58 -7.08
C ALA A 68 10.79 15.15 -6.49
N ILE A 69 10.17 15.00 -5.32
CA ILE A 69 10.04 13.70 -4.66
C ILE A 69 9.17 12.74 -5.49
N ASN A 70 7.99 13.20 -5.96
CA ASN A 70 7.14 12.40 -6.83
C ASN A 70 7.82 12.08 -8.17
N GLY A 71 8.62 13.00 -8.71
CA GLY A 71 9.39 12.78 -9.94
C GLY A 71 10.38 11.62 -9.79
N ILE A 72 11.00 11.46 -8.62
CA ILE A 72 11.91 10.34 -8.34
C ILE A 72 11.13 9.07 -8.00
N MET A 73 10.06 9.16 -7.20
CA MET A 73 9.30 7.98 -6.75
C MET A 73 8.50 7.33 -7.89
N ARG A 74 7.88 8.12 -8.77
CA ARG A 74 6.98 7.60 -9.81
C ARG A 74 7.61 6.59 -10.77
N PRO A 75 8.84 6.79 -11.30
CA PRO A 75 9.47 5.77 -12.15
C PRO A 75 9.62 4.42 -11.46
N PHE A 76 10.00 4.40 -10.18
CA PHE A 76 10.10 3.16 -9.40
C PHE A 76 8.74 2.50 -9.18
N MET A 77 7.72 3.28 -8.85
CA MET A 77 6.35 2.77 -8.68
C MET A 77 5.79 2.21 -9.99
N THR A 78 5.98 2.93 -11.09
CA THR A 78 5.52 2.48 -12.42
C THR A 78 6.31 1.27 -12.90
N GLY A 79 7.62 1.24 -12.68
CA GLY A 79 8.45 0.09 -12.99
C GLY A 79 8.03 -1.16 -12.20
N ALA A 80 7.81 -1.03 -10.90
CA ALA A 80 7.30 -2.13 -10.07
C ALA A 80 5.92 -2.60 -10.52
N ALA A 81 5.02 -1.68 -10.85
CA ALA A 81 3.68 -2.01 -11.34
C ALA A 81 3.73 -2.74 -12.70
N ALA A 82 4.63 -2.34 -13.59
CA ALA A 82 4.81 -2.99 -14.89
C ALA A 82 5.45 -4.39 -14.77
N LEU A 83 6.33 -4.59 -13.80
CA LEU A 83 7.00 -5.87 -13.56
C LEU A 83 6.13 -6.88 -12.80
N SER A 84 5.17 -6.41 -11.99
CA SER A 84 4.37 -7.30 -11.14
C SER A 84 3.57 -8.36 -11.91
N PRO A 85 2.89 -8.09 -13.05
CA PRO A 85 2.22 -9.15 -13.80
C PRO A 85 3.18 -10.21 -14.34
N LEU A 86 4.37 -9.79 -14.78
CA LEU A 86 5.40 -10.70 -15.27
C LEU A 86 5.91 -11.63 -14.16
N LEU A 87 6.19 -11.09 -12.98
CA LEU A 87 6.61 -11.88 -11.83
C LEU A 87 5.53 -12.87 -11.39
N ILE A 88 4.26 -12.45 -11.37
CA ILE A 88 3.13 -13.31 -11.04
C ILE A 88 3.00 -14.45 -12.08
N ALA A 89 3.14 -14.15 -13.37
CA ALA A 89 3.08 -15.16 -14.42
C ALA A 89 4.23 -16.18 -14.29
N LEU A 90 5.46 -15.72 -14.05
CA LEU A 90 6.59 -16.61 -13.81
C LEU A 90 6.40 -17.52 -12.59
N LEU A 91 5.85 -16.99 -11.51
CA LEU A 91 5.55 -17.78 -10.30
C LEU A 91 4.46 -18.82 -10.60
N PHE A 92 3.47 -18.46 -11.40
CA PHE A 92 2.43 -19.40 -11.82
C PHE A 92 3.00 -20.52 -12.70
N ASP A 93 3.85 -20.21 -13.68
CA ASP A 93 4.49 -21.19 -14.56
C ASP A 93 5.35 -22.19 -13.77
N LEU A 94 5.99 -21.74 -12.68
CA LEU A 94 6.82 -22.62 -11.84
C LEU A 94 6.02 -23.52 -10.90
N GLN A 95 4.85 -23.08 -10.44
CA GLN A 95 4.09 -23.78 -9.39
C GLN A 95 2.69 -24.22 -9.80
N ASN A 96 2.22 -23.87 -11.01
CA ASN A 96 0.84 -24.07 -11.45
C ASN A 96 -0.22 -23.56 -10.45
N SER A 97 0.13 -22.56 -9.64
CA SER A 97 -0.73 -22.00 -8.61
C SER A 97 -0.40 -20.53 -8.35
N TYR A 98 -1.42 -19.71 -8.14
CA TYR A 98 -1.27 -18.32 -7.72
C TYR A 98 -1.02 -18.15 -6.22
N THR A 99 -1.11 -19.21 -5.43
CA THR A 99 -1.04 -19.14 -3.97
C THR A 99 0.24 -18.46 -3.47
N LEU A 100 1.40 -18.86 -4.01
CA LEU A 100 2.67 -18.26 -3.64
C LEU A 100 2.74 -16.78 -4.00
N ALA A 101 2.27 -16.41 -5.20
CA ALA A 101 2.27 -15.02 -5.65
C ALA A 101 1.43 -14.13 -4.71
N PHE A 102 0.24 -14.58 -4.33
CA PHE A 102 -0.63 -13.85 -3.40
C PHE A 102 -0.02 -13.74 -2.01
N PHE A 103 0.63 -14.80 -1.49
CA PHE A 103 1.34 -14.72 -0.21
C PHE A 103 2.50 -13.72 -0.25
N ILE A 104 3.29 -13.70 -1.32
CA ILE A 104 4.38 -12.72 -1.49
C ILE A 104 3.80 -11.29 -1.47
N VAL A 105 2.74 -11.04 -2.23
CA VAL A 105 2.07 -9.74 -2.26
C VAL A 105 1.56 -9.35 -0.87
N ALA A 106 0.91 -10.28 -0.15
CA ALA A 106 0.41 -10.03 1.20
C ALA A 106 1.54 -9.69 2.19
N ILE A 107 2.66 -10.41 2.12
CA ILE A 107 3.86 -10.14 2.95
C ILE A 107 4.42 -8.75 2.64
N VAL A 108 4.56 -8.39 1.37
CA VAL A 108 5.06 -7.07 0.96
C VAL A 108 4.16 -5.95 1.49
N TRP A 109 2.83 -6.08 1.38
CA TRP A 109 1.88 -5.12 1.93
C TRP A 109 1.95 -5.04 3.45
N ALA A 110 2.06 -6.17 4.15
CA ALA A 110 2.17 -6.21 5.61
C ALA A 110 3.47 -5.55 6.09
N LEU A 111 4.59 -5.84 5.44
CA LEU A 111 5.89 -5.21 5.75
C LEU A 111 5.83 -3.70 5.51
N ALA A 112 5.29 -3.26 4.37
CA ALA A 112 5.12 -1.85 4.08
C ALA A 112 4.25 -1.14 5.13
N GLY A 113 3.14 -1.77 5.57
CA GLY A 113 2.28 -1.27 6.63
C GLY A 113 2.98 -1.16 7.98
N GLY A 114 3.79 -2.16 8.33
CA GLY A 114 4.62 -2.15 9.53
C GLY A 114 5.67 -1.04 9.50
N MET A 115 6.43 -0.94 8.41
CA MET A 115 7.47 0.07 8.25
C MET A 115 6.92 1.50 8.34
N ILE A 116 5.79 1.80 7.68
CA ILE A 116 5.22 3.15 7.71
C ILE A 116 4.65 3.50 9.08
N SER A 117 4.13 2.52 9.82
CA SER A 117 3.65 2.73 11.19
C SER A 117 4.80 3.08 12.15
N MET A 118 6.00 2.58 11.88
CA MET A 118 7.22 2.86 12.66
C MET A 118 7.94 4.12 12.21
N ALA A 119 7.60 4.69 11.05
CA ALA A 119 8.25 5.88 10.52
C ALA A 119 8.02 7.08 11.43
N VAL A 120 9.10 7.68 11.93
CA VAL A 120 9.04 8.89 12.77
C VAL A 120 9.07 10.11 11.85
N PRO A 121 8.12 11.06 11.98
CA PRO A 121 8.16 12.28 11.21
C PRO A 121 9.43 13.08 11.56
N PRO A 122 10.08 13.71 10.57
CA PRO A 122 11.21 14.58 10.86
C PRO A 122 10.74 15.69 11.80
N ILE A 123 11.57 16.01 12.80
CA ILE A 123 11.31 17.09 13.74
C ILE A 123 11.05 18.37 12.93
N LYS A 124 9.86 18.94 13.04
CA LYS A 124 9.59 20.26 12.46
C LYS A 124 10.54 21.23 13.14
N SER A 125 11.68 21.52 12.52
CA SER A 125 12.53 22.61 12.94
C SER A 125 11.66 23.86 12.93
N LEU A 126 11.47 24.45 14.09
CA LEU A 126 10.71 25.66 14.34
C LEU A 126 10.96 26.66 13.20
N ARG A 127 9.95 26.90 12.37
CA ARG A 127 9.94 28.07 11.50
C ARG A 127 9.97 29.29 12.41
N ARG A 128 11.13 29.93 12.49
CA ARG A 128 11.22 31.35 12.75
C ARG A 128 11.05 32.10 11.45
#